data_070fc5bd39d3000f08cb1d88a739a22a
#
_entry.id   070fc5bd39d3000f08cb1d88a739a22a
#
_cell.length_a   1.000
_cell.length_b   1.000
_cell.length_c   1.000
_cell.angle_alpha   90.00
_cell.angle_beta   90.00
_cell.angle_gamma   90.00
#
_symmetry.space_group_name_H-M   'P 1'
#
loop_
_entity.id
_entity.type
_entity.pdbx_description
1 polymer ?
#
loop_
_entity_poly.entity_id
_entity_poly.type
_entity_poly.pdbx_seq_one_letter_code
_entity_poly.pdbx_strand_id
1 'polypeptide(L)'
;MSDMNNNVQGVPWDLSSEYESADCPAIDADLNSASELMDQMTQYNLVLLPLIEEADGLGVEAATAGIEAAREIHRTSEEVRSLIGNPDSYADCRMSVNSQDEAAQVLSGRLQSYQKRFNELSQPLSQFLDLVSTEVIEVYLDHELTKSTRFVVEHARKRRDFNLGLAEETLVSGLAQDGIHAWGRLYDQLAGTLTCDVLIGNESQAMGLAETSGLLQKPDDRTRENAWRAINEAWGGQVESCAAAINAIAGWRLELGRRRSSKSPVHFLDSPAHMNRISHATLDVVLSVAEESIPLARRAALLQAKAYGKDRYGPWDQRSPAPSTGGEDRSIPYTEALELIANAYSSVDPTMGEFVEMMAERKWIEGTVGPRKRPGAYCTGFPKSRTPRVYMTYTGGGSDVITLAHELGHAFHSWTMKDLPDSQRSYGMSLAETASTFGETIVRDALLERAETPSQEFAIAWEEMGALVSFILNIPTRFEFEKNFYEARQERPLLPDELKELMSQAWEKWYGESLSEPDPLFWANKLHFFISGLSFYNFPYLFGYLFSLGVYAKRLSFGDEFFPRYEGLLLDTGRMTAEDLAAKHLDVDLTRPDFWRETVAMLKPRVNHFEKLVNDVSV
;
A
#
# COMPACT_ATOMS: atom_id res chain seq x y z
N MET A 1 -5.75 -40.58 -8.83
CA MET A 1 -5.10 -39.26 -9.09
C MET A 1 -6.08 -38.07 -9.01
N SER A 2 -7.41 -38.27 -8.95
CA SER A 2 -8.40 -37.17 -8.81
C SER A 2 -8.64 -36.68 -7.36
N ASP A 3 -8.34 -37.48 -6.36
CA ASP A 3 -8.65 -37.16 -4.96
C ASP A 3 -7.50 -36.46 -4.19
N MET A 4 -6.28 -36.48 -4.72
CA MET A 4 -5.14 -35.74 -4.11
C MET A 4 -5.14 -34.24 -4.47
N ASN A 5 -5.71 -33.85 -5.63
CA ASN A 5 -5.74 -32.43 -6.04
C ASN A 5 -6.79 -31.60 -5.30
N ASN A 6 -7.81 -32.18 -4.68
CA ASN A 6 -8.85 -31.44 -3.95
C ASN A 6 -8.40 -30.87 -2.60
N ASN A 7 -7.27 -31.34 -2.04
CA ASN A 7 -6.77 -30.88 -0.73
C ASN A 7 -5.76 -29.73 -0.81
N VAL A 8 -5.26 -29.38 -1.99
CA VAL A 8 -4.24 -28.32 -2.16
C VAL A 8 -4.87 -26.94 -2.21
N GLN A 9 -6.03 -26.82 -2.87
CA GLN A 9 -6.68 -25.53 -3.10
C GLN A 9 -7.34 -24.97 -1.85
N GLY A 10 -7.38 -23.63 -1.75
CA GLY A 10 -8.14 -22.92 -0.73
C GLY A 10 -9.65 -23.11 -0.89
N VAL A 11 -10.37 -22.71 0.13
CA VAL A 11 -11.84 -22.75 0.18
C VAL A 11 -12.44 -21.40 -0.21
N PRO A 12 -13.70 -21.35 -0.67
CA PRO A 12 -14.39 -20.08 -0.85
C PRO A 12 -14.71 -19.45 0.50
N TRP A 13 -14.64 -18.13 0.58
CA TRP A 13 -15.11 -17.40 1.75
C TRP A 13 -16.63 -17.41 1.89
N ASP A 14 -17.10 -17.11 3.09
CA ASP A 14 -18.50 -16.92 3.40
C ASP A 14 -18.78 -15.44 3.69
N LEU A 15 -19.60 -14.82 2.82
CA LEU A 15 -20.04 -13.44 2.95
C LEU A 15 -21.48 -13.31 3.46
N SER A 16 -22.16 -14.44 3.72
CA SER A 16 -23.58 -14.47 4.10
C SER A 16 -23.86 -13.79 5.45
N SER A 17 -22.84 -13.68 6.30
CA SER A 17 -22.92 -12.91 7.55
C SER A 17 -23.11 -11.40 7.33
N GLU A 18 -22.77 -10.89 6.14
CA GLU A 18 -22.92 -9.49 5.79
C GLU A 18 -24.22 -9.29 4.99
N TYR A 19 -24.34 -9.99 3.84
CA TYR A 19 -25.53 -9.97 2.99
C TYR A 19 -25.72 -11.32 2.30
N GLU A 20 -26.99 -11.70 2.08
CA GLU A 20 -27.33 -12.96 1.39
C GLU A 20 -27.03 -12.89 -0.12
N SER A 21 -27.24 -11.73 -0.76
CA SER A 21 -26.98 -11.48 -2.17
C SER A 21 -26.75 -9.98 -2.43
N ALA A 22 -26.22 -9.63 -3.62
CA ALA A 22 -25.97 -8.24 -4.01
C ALA A 22 -27.25 -7.43 -4.30
N ASP A 23 -28.39 -8.07 -4.37
CA ASP A 23 -29.72 -7.50 -4.59
C ASP A 23 -30.67 -7.74 -3.39
N CYS A 24 -30.15 -8.15 -2.24
CA CYS A 24 -30.98 -8.42 -1.08
C CYS A 24 -31.59 -7.13 -0.47
N PRO A 25 -32.80 -7.21 0.12
CA PRO A 25 -33.48 -6.05 0.73
C PRO A 25 -32.68 -5.36 1.85
N ALA A 26 -31.76 -6.05 2.49
CA ALA A 26 -30.93 -5.48 3.55
C ALA A 26 -30.03 -4.36 3.01
N ILE A 27 -29.48 -4.52 1.79
CA ILE A 27 -28.69 -3.48 1.12
C ILE A 27 -29.55 -2.25 0.83
N ASP A 28 -30.78 -2.45 0.34
CA ASP A 28 -31.70 -1.33 0.09
C ASP A 28 -32.06 -0.60 1.38
N ALA A 29 -32.25 -1.32 2.48
CA ALA A 29 -32.49 -0.73 3.79
C ALA A 29 -31.30 0.13 4.27
N ASP A 30 -30.06 -0.38 4.14
CA ASP A 30 -28.84 0.35 4.49
C ASP A 30 -28.69 1.62 3.64
N LEU A 31 -28.91 1.54 2.33
CA LEU A 31 -28.80 2.69 1.43
C LEU A 31 -29.90 3.73 1.65
N ASN A 32 -31.12 3.31 2.00
CA ASN A 32 -32.19 4.24 2.37
C ASN A 32 -31.85 4.98 3.68
N SER A 33 -31.37 4.27 4.70
CA SER A 33 -30.90 4.87 5.94
C SER A 33 -29.74 5.85 5.71
N ALA A 34 -28.77 5.47 4.86
CA ALA A 34 -27.68 6.36 4.46
C ALA A 34 -28.21 7.64 3.78
N SER A 35 -29.24 7.52 2.93
CA SER A 35 -29.86 8.69 2.27
C SER A 35 -30.53 9.64 3.27
N GLU A 36 -31.28 9.09 4.23
CA GLU A 36 -31.92 9.88 5.30
C GLU A 36 -30.90 10.63 6.15
N LEU A 37 -29.79 9.97 6.51
CA LEU A 37 -28.69 10.58 7.25
C LEU A 37 -27.98 11.67 6.43
N MET A 38 -27.78 11.47 5.13
CA MET A 38 -27.23 12.48 4.23
C MET A 38 -28.17 13.68 4.08
N ASP A 39 -29.49 13.49 4.16
CA ASP A 39 -30.46 14.60 4.21
C ASP A 39 -30.30 15.42 5.51
N GLN A 40 -30.04 14.76 6.65
CA GLN A 40 -29.72 15.45 7.91
C GLN A 40 -28.40 16.23 7.79
N MET A 41 -27.33 15.62 7.21
CA MET A 41 -26.07 16.33 6.96
C MET A 41 -26.29 17.60 6.12
N THR A 42 -27.20 17.55 5.14
CA THR A 42 -27.56 18.74 4.34
C THR A 42 -28.09 19.87 5.23
N GLN A 43 -28.94 19.57 6.21
CA GLN A 43 -29.46 20.58 7.13
C GLN A 43 -28.38 21.17 8.05
N TYR A 44 -27.51 20.35 8.58
CA TYR A 44 -26.37 20.81 9.38
C TYR A 44 -25.40 21.66 8.56
N ASN A 45 -25.17 21.33 7.30
CA ASN A 45 -24.31 22.10 6.40
C ASN A 45 -24.85 23.51 6.14
N LEU A 46 -26.20 23.74 6.17
CA LEU A 46 -26.77 25.07 6.09
C LEU A 46 -26.34 25.96 7.27
N VAL A 47 -26.00 25.36 8.41
CA VAL A 47 -25.47 26.09 9.58
C VAL A 47 -23.97 26.35 9.43
N LEU A 48 -23.22 25.38 8.88
CA LEU A 48 -21.75 25.51 8.76
C LEU A 48 -21.32 26.48 7.65
N LEU A 49 -21.98 26.45 6.48
CA LEU A 49 -21.54 27.19 5.30
C LEU A 49 -21.38 28.71 5.55
N PRO A 50 -22.32 29.42 6.18
CA PRO A 50 -22.12 30.84 6.50
C PRO A 50 -20.96 31.08 7.47
N LEU A 51 -20.75 30.18 8.44
CA LEU A 51 -19.67 30.30 9.43
C LEU A 51 -18.30 30.02 8.83
N ILE A 52 -18.22 29.21 7.78
CA ILE A 52 -16.98 28.96 7.05
C ILE A 52 -16.52 30.24 6.32
N GLU A 53 -17.45 31.00 5.75
CA GLU A 53 -17.14 32.27 5.07
C GLU A 53 -16.61 33.34 6.04
N GLU A 54 -17.01 33.28 7.32
CA GLU A 54 -16.63 34.23 8.39
C GLU A 54 -15.61 33.63 9.38
N ALA A 55 -15.01 32.46 9.09
CA ALA A 55 -14.24 31.67 10.05
C ALA A 55 -13.00 32.40 10.60
N ASP A 56 -12.40 33.32 9.81
CA ASP A 56 -11.25 34.11 10.23
C ASP A 56 -11.67 35.14 11.29
N GLY A 57 -11.39 34.83 12.55
CA GLY A 57 -11.77 35.67 13.71
C GLY A 57 -13.07 35.26 14.41
N LEU A 58 -13.71 34.14 14.00
CA LEU A 58 -14.90 33.62 14.66
C LEU A 58 -14.59 33.19 16.11
N GLY A 59 -15.18 33.89 17.09
CA GLY A 59 -15.06 33.54 18.51
C GLY A 59 -15.95 32.35 18.90
N VAL A 60 -15.65 31.71 20.03
CA VAL A 60 -16.34 30.52 20.52
C VAL A 60 -17.86 30.72 20.64
N GLU A 61 -18.32 31.85 21.17
CA GLU A 61 -19.75 32.17 21.35
C GLU A 61 -20.47 32.20 19.99
N ALA A 62 -19.90 32.88 18.99
CA ALA A 62 -20.44 32.94 17.64
C ALA A 62 -20.36 31.59 16.90
N ALA A 63 -19.39 30.76 17.21
CA ALA A 63 -19.21 29.44 16.63
C ALA A 63 -20.09 28.34 17.25
N THR A 64 -20.82 28.61 18.36
CA THR A 64 -21.51 27.56 19.14
C THR A 64 -22.43 26.69 18.28
N ALA A 65 -23.29 27.32 17.45
CA ALA A 65 -24.21 26.58 16.57
C ALA A 65 -23.43 25.74 15.51
N GLY A 66 -22.29 26.25 15.01
CA GLY A 66 -21.42 25.54 14.08
C GLY A 66 -20.71 24.35 14.74
N ILE A 67 -20.27 24.50 15.99
CA ILE A 67 -19.66 23.40 16.76
C ILE A 67 -20.67 22.26 16.94
N GLU A 68 -21.91 22.55 17.30
CA GLU A 68 -22.97 21.53 17.44
C GLU A 68 -23.28 20.86 16.10
N ALA A 69 -23.44 21.64 15.03
CA ALA A 69 -23.65 21.11 13.68
C ALA A 69 -22.46 20.23 13.23
N ALA A 70 -21.22 20.64 13.50
CA ALA A 70 -20.01 19.88 13.18
C ALA A 70 -19.97 18.54 13.92
N ARG A 71 -20.37 18.50 15.20
CA ARG A 71 -20.47 17.26 15.99
C ARG A 71 -21.51 16.30 15.41
N GLU A 72 -22.68 16.83 15.04
CA GLU A 72 -23.73 16.01 14.44
C GLU A 72 -23.35 15.49 13.04
N ILE A 73 -22.69 16.31 12.21
CA ILE A 73 -22.14 15.85 10.92
C ILE A 73 -21.09 14.76 11.14
N HIS A 74 -20.22 14.90 12.13
CA HIS A 74 -19.21 13.86 12.43
C HIS A 74 -19.91 12.53 12.78
N ARG A 75 -20.83 12.53 13.75
CA ARG A 75 -21.60 11.35 14.16
C ARG A 75 -22.31 10.69 12.98
N THR A 76 -23.03 11.51 12.20
CA THR A 76 -23.80 11.06 11.04
C THR A 76 -22.88 10.50 9.95
N SER A 77 -21.72 11.12 9.73
CA SER A 77 -20.72 10.69 8.73
C SER A 77 -20.13 9.30 9.03
N GLU A 78 -19.89 8.97 10.30
CA GLU A 78 -19.41 7.62 10.68
C GLU A 78 -20.45 6.56 10.32
N GLU A 79 -21.73 6.84 10.59
CA GLU A 79 -22.83 5.93 10.30
C GLU A 79 -23.06 5.77 8.77
N VAL A 80 -23.10 6.89 8.03
CA VAL A 80 -23.21 6.87 6.56
C VAL A 80 -22.06 6.09 5.93
N ARG A 81 -20.82 6.31 6.39
CA ARG A 81 -19.65 5.57 5.90
C ARG A 81 -19.81 4.07 6.10
N SER A 82 -20.33 3.66 7.24
CA SER A 82 -20.59 2.25 7.53
C SER A 82 -21.69 1.66 6.62
N LEU A 83 -22.79 2.40 6.43
CA LEU A 83 -23.94 1.96 5.62
C LEU A 83 -23.65 1.90 4.12
N ILE A 84 -22.77 2.76 3.60
CA ILE A 84 -22.33 2.72 2.18
C ILE A 84 -21.16 1.77 2.00
N GLY A 85 -20.19 1.79 2.91
CA GLY A 85 -18.96 1.01 2.80
C GLY A 85 -19.18 -0.50 2.93
N ASN A 86 -20.17 -0.93 3.71
CA ASN A 86 -20.45 -2.36 3.88
C ASN A 86 -20.92 -3.02 2.57
N PRO A 87 -21.94 -2.50 1.85
CA PRO A 87 -22.32 -3.04 0.55
C PRO A 87 -21.24 -2.83 -0.54
N ASP A 88 -20.40 -1.80 -0.42
CA ASP A 88 -19.27 -1.57 -1.34
C ASP A 88 -18.22 -2.68 -1.19
N SER A 89 -17.77 -2.96 0.04
CA SER A 89 -16.88 -4.10 0.34
C SER A 89 -17.49 -5.43 -0.12
N TYR A 90 -18.79 -5.63 0.05
CA TYR A 90 -19.48 -6.83 -0.40
C TYR A 90 -19.46 -6.98 -1.92
N ALA A 91 -19.76 -5.91 -2.66
CA ALA A 91 -19.72 -5.91 -4.12
C ALA A 91 -18.30 -6.19 -4.65
N ASP A 92 -17.26 -5.53 -4.06
CA ASP A 92 -15.87 -5.75 -4.45
C ASP A 92 -15.39 -7.18 -4.17
N CYS A 93 -15.74 -7.74 -3.01
CA CYS A 93 -15.47 -9.14 -2.68
C CYS A 93 -16.07 -10.11 -3.71
N ARG A 94 -17.31 -9.90 -4.13
CA ARG A 94 -17.96 -10.73 -5.14
C ARG A 94 -17.32 -10.59 -6.52
N MET A 95 -17.06 -9.36 -6.96
CA MET A 95 -16.40 -9.08 -8.23
C MET A 95 -14.96 -9.62 -8.27
N SER A 96 -14.28 -9.69 -7.13
CA SER A 96 -12.93 -10.28 -7.06
C SER A 96 -12.94 -11.79 -7.31
N VAL A 97 -13.96 -12.50 -6.84
CA VAL A 97 -14.14 -13.94 -7.11
C VAL A 97 -14.66 -14.18 -8.53
N ASN A 98 -15.55 -13.33 -9.00
CA ASN A 98 -16.11 -13.41 -10.35
C ASN A 98 -16.28 -12.02 -10.96
N SER A 99 -15.32 -11.61 -11.80
CA SER A 99 -15.34 -10.31 -12.49
C SER A 99 -16.56 -10.08 -13.39
N GLN A 100 -17.36 -11.13 -13.67
CA GLN A 100 -18.60 -11.08 -14.45
C GLN A 100 -19.85 -11.23 -13.58
N ASP A 101 -19.77 -10.93 -12.29
CA ASP A 101 -20.94 -10.90 -11.41
C ASP A 101 -21.78 -9.63 -11.69
N GLU A 102 -22.80 -9.78 -12.55
CA GLU A 102 -23.65 -8.67 -12.99
C GLU A 102 -24.35 -7.97 -11.82
N ALA A 103 -24.82 -8.71 -10.82
CA ALA A 103 -25.51 -8.13 -9.67
C ALA A 103 -24.55 -7.27 -8.83
N ALA A 104 -23.33 -7.73 -8.62
CA ALA A 104 -22.30 -6.97 -7.91
C ALA A 104 -21.84 -5.72 -8.69
N GLN A 105 -21.72 -5.82 -10.03
CA GLN A 105 -21.41 -4.66 -10.88
C GLN A 105 -22.52 -3.60 -10.84
N VAL A 106 -23.80 -4.01 -10.88
CA VAL A 106 -24.95 -3.09 -10.74
C VAL A 106 -24.93 -2.41 -9.37
N LEU A 107 -24.69 -3.17 -8.31
CA LEU A 107 -24.57 -2.61 -6.95
C LEU A 107 -23.43 -1.59 -6.86
N SER A 108 -22.23 -1.93 -7.33
CA SER A 108 -21.08 -1.01 -7.36
C SER A 108 -21.40 0.28 -8.12
N GLY A 109 -22.08 0.19 -9.28
CA GLY A 109 -22.53 1.37 -10.02
C GLY A 109 -23.53 2.25 -9.24
N ARG A 110 -24.45 1.66 -8.48
CA ARG A 110 -25.35 2.40 -7.58
C ARG A 110 -24.58 3.14 -6.49
N LEU A 111 -23.63 2.48 -5.87
CA LEU A 111 -22.86 3.03 -4.73
C LEU A 111 -22.04 4.26 -5.09
N GLN A 112 -21.57 4.37 -6.34
CA GLN A 112 -20.83 5.55 -6.81
C GLN A 112 -21.60 6.87 -6.60
N SER A 113 -22.92 6.88 -6.81
CA SER A 113 -23.76 8.06 -6.60
C SER A 113 -23.89 8.44 -5.13
N TYR A 114 -24.00 7.45 -4.23
CA TYR A 114 -24.01 7.64 -2.79
C TYR A 114 -22.67 8.16 -2.28
N GLN A 115 -21.57 7.56 -2.74
CA GLN A 115 -20.21 7.98 -2.39
C GLN A 115 -19.93 9.41 -2.83
N LYS A 116 -20.33 9.79 -4.05
CA LYS A 116 -20.21 11.16 -4.55
C LYS A 116 -20.96 12.14 -3.65
N ARG A 117 -22.24 11.87 -3.37
CA ARG A 117 -23.05 12.71 -2.50
C ARG A 117 -22.48 12.85 -1.08
N PHE A 118 -22.04 11.73 -0.50
CA PHE A 118 -21.41 11.71 0.82
C PHE A 118 -20.14 12.55 0.87
N ASN A 119 -19.27 12.44 -0.14
CA ASN A 119 -18.05 13.23 -0.24
C ASN A 119 -18.37 14.74 -0.30
N GLU A 120 -19.35 15.15 -1.11
CA GLU A 120 -19.78 16.54 -1.20
C GLU A 120 -20.31 17.07 0.14
N LEU A 121 -21.10 16.27 0.87
CA LEU A 121 -21.67 16.66 2.17
C LEU A 121 -20.66 16.64 3.32
N SER A 122 -19.53 15.93 3.18
CA SER A 122 -18.49 15.87 4.20
C SER A 122 -17.50 17.04 4.11
N GLN A 123 -17.39 17.70 2.96
CA GLN A 123 -16.43 18.79 2.74
C GLN A 123 -16.62 19.99 3.69
N PRO A 124 -17.84 20.50 3.97
CA PRO A 124 -18.01 21.65 4.86
C PRO A 124 -17.48 21.40 6.27
N LEU A 125 -17.64 20.19 6.81
CA LEU A 125 -17.06 19.83 8.11
C LEU A 125 -15.52 19.97 8.10
N SER A 126 -14.87 19.41 7.10
CA SER A 126 -13.41 19.49 6.98
C SER A 126 -12.95 20.95 6.88
N GLN A 127 -13.63 21.76 6.06
CA GLN A 127 -13.30 23.17 5.89
C GLN A 127 -13.53 23.98 7.17
N PHE A 128 -14.63 23.75 7.88
CA PHE A 128 -14.91 24.40 9.16
C PHE A 128 -13.81 24.10 10.18
N LEU A 129 -13.46 22.82 10.35
CA LEU A 129 -12.42 22.40 11.29
C LEU A 129 -11.02 22.94 10.92
N ASP A 130 -10.74 23.13 9.64
CA ASP A 130 -9.48 23.71 9.18
C ASP A 130 -9.38 25.23 9.45
N LEU A 131 -10.46 25.97 9.23
CA LEU A 131 -10.43 27.43 9.19
C LEU A 131 -10.64 28.09 10.56
N VAL A 132 -11.47 27.52 11.43
CA VAL A 132 -11.78 28.15 12.74
C VAL A 132 -10.57 28.23 13.67
N SER A 133 -10.67 29.11 14.67
CA SER A 133 -9.60 29.33 15.65
C SER A 133 -9.29 28.07 16.49
N THR A 134 -8.12 28.05 17.12
CA THR A 134 -7.72 26.94 18.00
C THR A 134 -8.66 26.80 19.20
N GLU A 135 -9.18 27.93 19.73
CA GLU A 135 -10.13 27.93 20.84
C GLU A 135 -11.45 27.26 20.47
N VAL A 136 -11.95 27.48 19.25
CA VAL A 136 -13.15 26.80 18.73
C VAL A 136 -12.90 25.30 18.57
N ILE A 137 -11.73 24.90 18.06
CA ILE A 137 -11.36 23.49 17.94
C ILE A 137 -11.26 22.79 19.30
N GLU A 138 -10.68 23.44 20.32
CA GLU A 138 -10.62 22.85 21.67
C GLU A 138 -12.03 22.58 22.21
N VAL A 139 -12.98 23.50 22.04
CA VAL A 139 -14.37 23.27 22.42
C VAL A 139 -15.01 22.14 21.61
N TYR A 140 -14.74 22.04 20.31
CA TYR A 140 -15.21 20.93 19.48
C TYR A 140 -14.68 19.59 19.98
N LEU A 141 -13.38 19.49 20.29
CA LEU A 141 -12.68 18.28 20.71
C LEU A 141 -12.94 17.90 22.19
N ASP A 142 -13.35 18.86 23.02
CA ASP A 142 -13.70 18.58 24.44
C ASP A 142 -15.16 18.08 24.58
N HIS A 143 -15.50 17.07 23.78
CA HIS A 143 -16.81 16.43 23.80
C HIS A 143 -16.73 14.94 23.52
N GLU A 144 -17.57 14.13 24.14
CA GLU A 144 -17.55 12.66 24.02
C GLU A 144 -17.64 12.16 22.58
N LEU A 145 -18.43 12.81 21.72
CA LEU A 145 -18.58 12.42 20.32
C LEU A 145 -17.34 12.67 19.47
N THR A 146 -16.51 13.64 19.83
CA THR A 146 -15.42 14.14 18.97
C THR A 146 -14.03 14.05 19.55
N LYS A 147 -13.89 13.79 20.85
CA LYS A 147 -12.57 13.66 21.50
C LYS A 147 -11.66 12.62 20.86
N SER A 148 -12.25 11.58 20.26
CA SER A 148 -11.52 10.54 19.53
C SER A 148 -10.87 11.03 18.24
N THR A 149 -11.34 12.16 17.68
CA THR A 149 -10.82 12.75 16.44
C THR A 149 -9.62 13.67 16.66
N ARG A 150 -9.22 13.93 17.91
CA ARG A 150 -8.19 14.92 18.26
C ARG A 150 -6.94 14.81 17.39
N PHE A 151 -6.34 13.64 17.34
CA PHE A 151 -5.13 13.45 16.55
C PHE A 151 -5.33 13.77 15.06
N VAL A 152 -6.42 13.26 14.47
CA VAL A 152 -6.70 13.45 13.04
C VAL A 152 -6.93 14.93 12.72
N VAL A 153 -7.72 15.63 13.55
CA VAL A 153 -7.99 17.06 13.39
C VAL A 153 -6.73 17.89 13.58
N GLU A 154 -5.99 17.68 14.67
CA GLU A 154 -4.75 18.42 14.94
C GLU A 154 -3.68 18.15 13.87
N HIS A 155 -3.56 16.90 13.40
CA HIS A 155 -2.64 16.54 12.32
C HIS A 155 -3.02 17.22 11.00
N ALA A 156 -4.27 17.18 10.58
CA ALA A 156 -4.74 17.87 9.38
C ALA A 156 -4.44 19.39 9.46
N ARG A 157 -4.73 20.01 10.60
CA ARG A 157 -4.52 21.44 10.84
C ARG A 157 -3.04 21.89 10.81
N LYS A 158 -2.07 20.99 10.93
CA LYS A 158 -0.65 21.35 10.73
C LYS A 158 -0.38 21.95 9.35
N ARG A 159 -1.25 21.68 8.39
CA ARG A 159 -1.14 22.22 7.03
C ARG A 159 -2.05 23.39 6.70
N ARG A 160 -2.88 23.85 7.64
CA ARG A 160 -3.86 24.93 7.38
C ARG A 160 -3.23 26.22 6.85
N ASP A 161 -2.01 26.54 7.30
CA ASP A 161 -1.29 27.74 6.86
C ASP A 161 -0.81 27.68 5.40
N PHE A 162 -0.84 26.49 4.82
CA PHE A 162 -0.54 26.24 3.41
C PHE A 162 -1.80 26.15 2.54
N ASN A 163 -3.00 26.19 3.12
CA ASN A 163 -4.24 26.17 2.35
C ASN A 163 -4.49 27.54 1.71
N LEU A 164 -5.05 27.52 0.50
CA LEU A 164 -5.55 28.70 -0.18
C LEU A 164 -6.89 29.14 0.45
N GLY A 165 -7.40 30.30 0.03
CA GLY A 165 -8.75 30.71 0.41
C GLY A 165 -9.83 29.75 -0.10
N LEU A 166 -10.99 29.71 0.57
CA LEU A 166 -12.09 28.79 0.25
C LEU A 166 -12.47 28.81 -1.24
N ALA A 167 -12.62 30.00 -1.82
CA ALA A 167 -12.98 30.13 -3.23
C ALA A 167 -11.91 29.56 -4.16
N GLU A 168 -10.64 29.73 -3.81
CA GLU A 168 -9.51 29.22 -4.57
C GLU A 168 -9.39 27.68 -4.45
N GLU A 169 -9.54 27.10 -3.24
CA GLU A 169 -9.54 25.63 -3.05
C GLU A 169 -10.71 24.96 -3.78
N THR A 170 -11.89 25.60 -3.76
CA THR A 170 -13.06 25.12 -4.51
C THR A 170 -12.81 25.14 -6.02
N LEU A 171 -12.20 26.22 -6.53
CA LEU A 171 -11.83 26.34 -7.93
C LEU A 171 -10.79 25.30 -8.32
N VAL A 172 -9.74 25.13 -7.52
CA VAL A 172 -8.68 24.11 -7.74
C VAL A 172 -9.29 22.71 -7.77
N SER A 173 -10.16 22.36 -6.82
CA SER A 173 -10.83 21.06 -6.76
C SER A 173 -11.69 20.80 -8.01
N GLY A 174 -12.44 21.80 -8.48
CA GLY A 174 -13.23 21.70 -9.71
C GLY A 174 -12.36 21.50 -10.95
N LEU A 175 -11.33 22.32 -11.11
CA LEU A 175 -10.42 22.23 -12.26
C LEU A 175 -9.55 20.96 -12.25
N ALA A 176 -9.29 20.35 -11.08
CA ALA A 176 -8.48 19.15 -10.97
C ALA A 176 -9.06 17.95 -11.73
N GLN A 177 -10.40 17.88 -11.91
CA GLN A 177 -11.07 16.76 -12.58
C GLN A 177 -10.63 16.58 -14.03
N ASP A 178 -10.58 17.68 -14.79
CA ASP A 178 -10.12 17.70 -16.19
C ASP A 178 -8.69 18.25 -16.32
N GLY A 179 -8.07 18.63 -15.20
CA GLY A 179 -6.67 18.99 -15.05
C GLY A 179 -5.81 17.78 -14.68
N ILE A 180 -5.28 17.76 -13.46
CA ILE A 180 -4.33 16.72 -13.02
C ILE A 180 -4.89 15.28 -13.13
N HIS A 181 -6.19 15.07 -12.80
CA HIS A 181 -6.79 13.74 -12.84
C HIS A 181 -6.99 13.21 -14.28
N ALA A 182 -7.18 14.09 -15.26
CA ALA A 182 -7.29 13.68 -16.66
C ALA A 182 -5.98 13.07 -17.18
N TRP A 183 -4.82 13.57 -16.74
CA TRP A 183 -3.52 13.02 -17.11
C TRP A 183 -3.28 11.63 -16.54
N GLY A 184 -3.72 11.36 -15.31
CA GLY A 184 -3.70 10.01 -14.74
C GLY A 184 -4.58 9.06 -15.53
N ARG A 185 -5.83 9.46 -15.84
CA ARG A 185 -6.74 8.64 -16.68
C ARG A 185 -6.19 8.39 -18.08
N LEU A 186 -5.50 9.38 -18.69
CA LEU A 186 -4.83 9.17 -19.97
C LEU A 186 -3.77 8.07 -19.89
N TYR A 187 -2.94 8.09 -18.82
CA TYR A 187 -1.95 7.04 -18.62
C TYR A 187 -2.60 5.65 -18.47
N ASP A 188 -3.68 5.54 -17.69
CA ASP A 188 -4.41 4.29 -17.53
C ASP A 188 -4.97 3.75 -18.86
N GLN A 189 -5.48 4.65 -19.73
CA GLN A 189 -5.95 4.29 -21.07
C GLN A 189 -4.81 3.82 -21.97
N LEU A 190 -3.67 4.51 -21.95
CA LEU A 190 -2.48 4.09 -22.70
C LEU A 190 -2.02 2.71 -22.25
N ALA A 191 -1.86 2.50 -20.94
CA ALA A 191 -1.45 1.20 -20.38
C ALA A 191 -2.44 0.08 -20.71
N GLY A 192 -3.75 0.37 -20.66
CA GLY A 192 -4.80 -0.62 -20.93
C GLY A 192 -4.92 -1.03 -22.42
N THR A 193 -4.41 -0.21 -23.33
CA THR A 193 -4.47 -0.47 -24.79
C THR A 193 -3.13 -0.88 -25.39
N LEU A 194 -2.05 -0.84 -24.60
CA LEU A 194 -0.70 -1.12 -25.07
C LEU A 194 -0.55 -2.60 -25.45
N THR A 195 0.02 -2.84 -26.64
CA THR A 195 0.35 -4.16 -27.13
C THR A 195 1.86 -4.30 -27.25
N CYS A 196 2.40 -5.42 -26.79
CA CYS A 196 3.83 -5.75 -26.82
C CYS A 196 4.07 -6.89 -27.81
N ASP A 197 5.03 -6.74 -28.69
CA ASP A 197 5.45 -7.79 -29.62
C ASP A 197 6.57 -8.63 -28.97
N VAL A 198 6.19 -9.75 -28.37
CA VAL A 198 7.11 -10.59 -27.59
C VAL A 198 7.68 -11.72 -28.44
N LEU A 199 8.98 -11.90 -28.43
CA LEU A 199 9.63 -13.06 -29.04
C LEU A 199 9.53 -14.30 -28.13
N ILE A 200 8.69 -15.26 -28.53
CA ILE A 200 8.54 -16.56 -27.86
C ILE A 200 9.12 -17.65 -28.76
N GLY A 201 10.25 -18.23 -28.36
CA GLY A 201 11.03 -19.10 -29.23
C GLY A 201 11.58 -18.32 -30.43
N ASN A 202 11.08 -18.60 -31.64
CA ASN A 202 11.48 -17.92 -32.89
C ASN A 202 10.32 -17.12 -33.52
N GLU A 203 9.19 -17.00 -32.85
CA GLU A 203 7.99 -16.32 -33.36
C GLU A 203 7.67 -15.08 -32.52
N SER A 204 7.31 -13.98 -33.18
CA SER A 204 6.81 -12.78 -32.50
C SER A 204 5.32 -12.94 -32.27
N GLN A 205 4.88 -12.70 -31.02
CA GLN A 205 3.48 -12.76 -30.61
C GLN A 205 3.08 -11.41 -30.02
N ALA A 206 1.97 -10.85 -30.53
CA ALA A 206 1.39 -9.64 -29.98
C ALA A 206 0.55 -9.97 -28.73
N MET A 207 0.91 -9.40 -27.59
CA MET A 207 0.30 -9.66 -26.29
C MET A 207 -0.04 -8.34 -25.61
N GLY A 208 -1.09 -8.32 -24.77
CA GLY A 208 -1.37 -7.16 -23.91
C GLY A 208 -0.28 -6.93 -22.85
N LEU A 209 -0.16 -5.70 -22.35
CA LEU A 209 0.86 -5.34 -21.35
C LEU A 209 0.81 -6.23 -20.10
N ALA A 210 -0.37 -6.52 -19.58
CA ALA A 210 -0.54 -7.35 -18.37
C ALA A 210 -0.07 -8.80 -18.61
N GLU A 211 -0.42 -9.38 -19.76
CA GLU A 211 -0.01 -10.72 -20.15
C GLU A 211 1.51 -10.79 -20.34
N THR A 212 2.09 -9.81 -21.04
CA THR A 212 3.54 -9.70 -21.22
C THR A 212 4.27 -9.55 -19.88
N SER A 213 3.73 -8.75 -18.95
CA SER A 213 4.28 -8.58 -17.60
C SER A 213 4.26 -9.89 -16.80
N GLY A 214 3.31 -10.79 -17.05
CA GLY A 214 3.27 -12.13 -16.47
C GLY A 214 4.46 -13.00 -16.89
N LEU A 215 5.06 -12.76 -18.07
CA LEU A 215 6.23 -13.48 -18.55
C LEU A 215 7.50 -13.14 -17.74
N LEU A 216 7.56 -11.99 -17.05
CA LEU A 216 8.66 -11.62 -16.16
C LEU A 216 8.77 -12.54 -14.92
N GLN A 217 7.75 -13.37 -14.67
CA GLN A 217 7.74 -14.35 -13.57
C GLN A 217 8.06 -15.78 -14.06
N LYS A 218 8.49 -15.95 -15.32
CA LYS A 218 8.84 -17.28 -15.84
C LYS A 218 10.26 -17.67 -15.44
N PRO A 219 10.54 -18.97 -15.22
CA PRO A 219 11.87 -19.44 -14.87
C PRO A 219 12.92 -19.19 -15.95
N ASP A 220 12.51 -19.21 -17.23
CA ASP A 220 13.43 -19.01 -18.36
C ASP A 220 13.87 -17.54 -18.47
N ASP A 221 15.17 -17.30 -18.31
CA ASP A 221 15.77 -15.97 -18.33
C ASP A 221 15.56 -15.25 -19.67
N ARG A 222 15.68 -15.97 -20.78
CA ARG A 222 15.49 -15.40 -22.11
C ARG A 222 14.03 -14.93 -22.34
N THR A 223 13.07 -15.68 -21.82
CA THR A 223 11.65 -15.28 -21.85
C THR A 223 11.43 -14.01 -21.07
N ARG A 224 12.04 -13.86 -19.88
CA ARG A 224 11.94 -12.63 -19.09
C ARG A 224 12.58 -11.44 -19.80
N GLU A 225 13.79 -11.63 -20.34
CA GLU A 225 14.49 -10.58 -21.09
C GLU A 225 13.68 -10.14 -22.33
N ASN A 226 13.16 -11.07 -23.12
CA ASN A 226 12.34 -10.77 -24.29
C ASN A 226 11.06 -10.00 -23.92
N ALA A 227 10.40 -10.40 -22.81
CA ALA A 227 9.22 -9.70 -22.31
C ALA A 227 9.56 -8.27 -21.87
N TRP A 228 10.66 -8.08 -21.12
CA TRP A 228 11.11 -6.76 -20.71
C TRP A 228 11.44 -5.86 -21.90
N ARG A 229 12.15 -6.37 -22.92
CA ARG A 229 12.49 -5.62 -24.14
C ARG A 229 11.23 -5.23 -24.91
N ALA A 230 10.27 -6.14 -25.06
CA ALA A 230 8.99 -5.87 -25.72
C ALA A 230 8.15 -4.82 -24.97
N ILE A 231 8.13 -4.86 -23.63
CA ILE A 231 7.48 -3.84 -22.78
C ILE A 231 8.16 -2.47 -23.00
N ASN A 232 9.49 -2.42 -23.00
CA ASN A 232 10.23 -1.17 -23.22
C ASN A 232 10.03 -0.61 -24.63
N GLU A 233 9.99 -1.46 -25.66
CA GLU A 233 9.71 -1.03 -27.04
C GLU A 233 8.29 -0.45 -27.15
N ALA A 234 7.29 -1.12 -26.58
CA ALA A 234 5.91 -0.66 -26.58
C ALA A 234 5.77 0.71 -25.89
N TRP A 235 6.34 0.88 -24.68
CA TRP A 235 6.35 2.18 -23.99
C TRP A 235 7.19 3.23 -24.71
N GLY A 236 8.26 2.82 -25.43
CA GLY A 236 9.04 3.69 -26.30
C GLY A 236 8.17 4.36 -27.37
N GLY A 237 7.17 3.66 -27.89
CA GLY A 237 6.17 4.21 -28.82
C GLY A 237 5.23 5.24 -28.20
N GLN A 238 5.12 5.30 -26.87
CA GLN A 238 4.25 6.23 -26.13
C GLN A 238 5.04 7.25 -25.29
N VAL A 239 6.34 7.31 -25.45
CA VAL A 239 7.24 8.09 -24.58
C VAL A 239 6.88 9.57 -24.52
N GLU A 240 6.47 10.18 -25.65
CA GLU A 240 6.06 11.59 -25.73
C GLU A 240 4.77 11.84 -24.93
N SER A 241 3.79 10.94 -25.05
CA SER A 241 2.53 11.03 -24.31
C SER A 241 2.76 10.88 -22.81
N CYS A 242 3.61 9.92 -22.42
CA CYS A 242 4.00 9.73 -21.03
C CYS A 242 4.77 10.92 -20.47
N ALA A 243 5.71 11.49 -21.23
CA ALA A 243 6.46 12.68 -20.83
C ALA A 243 5.52 13.89 -20.65
N ALA A 244 4.57 14.09 -21.56
CA ALA A 244 3.56 15.14 -21.41
C ALA A 244 2.74 14.95 -20.12
N ALA A 245 2.28 13.73 -19.85
CA ALA A 245 1.46 13.40 -18.67
C ALA A 245 2.23 13.63 -17.35
N ILE A 246 3.44 13.07 -17.22
CA ILE A 246 4.22 13.20 -15.97
C ILE A 246 4.62 14.66 -15.71
N ASN A 247 5.01 15.41 -16.76
CA ASN A 247 5.31 16.84 -16.66
C ASN A 247 4.09 17.66 -16.26
N ALA A 248 2.91 17.34 -16.76
CA ALA A 248 1.66 18.02 -16.42
C ALA A 248 1.26 17.76 -14.96
N ILE A 249 1.32 16.50 -14.52
CA ILE A 249 1.04 16.09 -13.13
C ILE A 249 1.98 16.80 -12.16
N ALA A 250 3.29 16.73 -12.39
CA ALA A 250 4.28 17.40 -11.54
C ALA A 250 4.13 18.93 -11.60
N GLY A 251 3.92 19.50 -12.79
CA GLY A 251 3.72 20.93 -12.97
C GLY A 251 2.51 21.48 -12.21
N TRP A 252 1.38 20.74 -12.20
CA TRP A 252 0.22 21.07 -11.39
C TRP A 252 0.57 21.15 -9.89
N ARG A 253 1.25 20.12 -9.39
CA ARG A 253 1.64 20.05 -7.96
C ARG A 253 2.60 21.15 -7.56
N LEU A 254 3.60 21.41 -8.39
CA LEU A 254 4.58 22.48 -8.16
C LEU A 254 3.94 23.87 -8.20
N GLU A 255 3.05 24.14 -9.17
CA GLU A 255 2.33 25.42 -9.23
C GLU A 255 1.39 25.61 -8.03
N LEU A 256 0.67 24.54 -7.63
CA LEU A 256 -0.18 24.59 -6.45
C LEU A 256 0.65 24.82 -5.17
N GLY A 257 1.80 24.14 -5.02
CA GLY A 257 2.74 24.35 -3.93
C GLY A 257 3.25 25.79 -3.90
N ARG A 258 3.63 26.34 -5.06
CA ARG A 258 4.07 27.75 -5.19
C ARG A 258 2.98 28.73 -4.72
N ARG A 259 1.73 28.51 -5.08
CA ARG A 259 0.60 29.36 -4.62
C ARG A 259 0.36 29.24 -3.13
N ARG A 260 0.48 28.05 -2.60
CA ARG A 260 0.34 27.75 -1.16
C ARG A 260 1.52 28.26 -0.31
N SER A 261 2.63 28.66 -0.94
CA SER A 261 3.83 29.19 -0.27
C SER A 261 3.70 30.66 0.17
N SER A 262 2.49 31.20 0.33
CA SER A 262 2.27 32.61 0.69
C SER A 262 2.79 32.99 2.08
N LYS A 263 2.76 32.07 3.04
CA LYS A 263 3.24 32.28 4.42
C LYS A 263 4.62 31.69 4.67
N SER A 264 4.89 30.51 4.12
CA SER A 264 6.19 29.83 4.22
C SER A 264 6.40 28.94 2.98
N PRO A 265 7.67 28.68 2.58
CA PRO A 265 7.95 27.81 1.43
C PRO A 265 7.33 26.44 1.60
N VAL A 266 6.70 25.93 0.55
CA VAL A 266 6.16 24.56 0.47
C VAL A 266 7.10 23.71 -0.38
N HIS A 267 7.61 22.64 0.21
CA HIS A 267 8.42 21.66 -0.49
C HIS A 267 7.53 20.56 -1.08
N PHE A 268 7.90 20.00 -2.22
CA PHE A 268 7.11 18.94 -2.88
C PHE A 268 7.00 17.65 -2.05
N LEU A 269 7.90 17.42 -1.09
CA LEU A 269 7.84 16.29 -0.14
C LEU A 269 6.95 16.56 1.09
N ASP A 270 6.51 17.80 1.34
CA ASP A 270 5.70 18.10 2.54
C ASP A 270 4.38 17.34 2.54
N SER A 271 3.72 17.27 1.37
CA SER A 271 2.44 16.56 1.26
C SER A 271 2.60 15.05 1.45
N PRO A 272 3.52 14.37 0.73
CA PRO A 272 3.78 12.94 0.94
C PRO A 272 4.19 12.59 2.38
N ALA A 273 5.09 13.36 2.99
CA ALA A 273 5.52 13.12 4.38
C ALA A 273 4.36 13.27 5.37
N HIS A 274 3.56 14.34 5.22
CA HIS A 274 2.37 14.57 6.05
C HIS A 274 1.33 13.44 5.91
N MET A 275 1.01 13.00 4.68
CA MET A 275 0.07 11.90 4.44
C MET A 275 0.54 10.58 5.06
N ASN A 276 1.85 10.38 5.11
CA ASN A 276 2.47 9.21 5.72
C ASN A 276 2.76 9.36 7.21
N ARG A 277 2.44 10.52 7.78
CA ARG A 277 2.62 10.83 9.22
C ARG A 277 4.06 10.63 9.70
N ILE A 278 5.02 11.00 8.85
CA ILE A 278 6.45 11.01 9.17
C ILE A 278 7.04 12.40 8.94
N SER A 279 8.15 12.69 9.62
CA SER A 279 8.93 13.90 9.41
C SER A 279 9.91 13.77 8.24
N HIS A 280 10.36 14.89 7.67
CA HIS A 280 11.46 14.91 6.70
C HIS A 280 12.74 14.29 7.29
N ALA A 281 13.03 14.56 8.58
CA ALA A 281 14.20 14.02 9.25
C ALA A 281 14.18 12.47 9.27
N THR A 282 13.01 11.88 9.54
CA THR A 282 12.84 10.42 9.48
C THR A 282 13.05 9.89 8.05
N LEU A 283 12.46 10.55 7.05
CA LEU A 283 12.62 10.16 5.65
C LEU A 283 14.09 10.21 5.21
N ASP A 284 14.80 11.30 5.55
CA ASP A 284 16.21 11.48 5.22
C ASP A 284 17.09 10.39 5.85
N VAL A 285 16.82 10.05 7.11
CA VAL A 285 17.56 9.00 7.82
C VAL A 285 17.30 7.61 7.21
N VAL A 286 16.06 7.28 6.88
CA VAL A 286 15.70 6.00 6.24
C VAL A 286 16.42 5.86 4.89
N LEU A 287 16.41 6.91 4.07
CA LEU A 287 17.10 6.93 2.77
C LEU A 287 18.61 6.83 2.93
N SER A 288 19.19 7.54 3.91
CA SER A 288 20.64 7.47 4.21
C SER A 288 21.06 6.05 4.61
N VAL A 289 20.30 5.38 5.49
CA VAL A 289 20.59 3.99 5.88
C VAL A 289 20.38 3.01 4.73
N ALA A 290 19.39 3.23 3.88
CA ALA A 290 19.24 2.45 2.65
C ALA A 290 20.47 2.60 1.73
N GLU A 291 21.01 3.83 1.58
CA GLU A 291 22.23 4.09 0.81
C GLU A 291 23.47 3.42 1.42
N GLU A 292 23.63 3.46 2.75
CA GLU A 292 24.66 2.70 3.46
C GLU A 292 24.56 1.18 3.21
N SER A 293 23.35 0.69 2.91
CA SER A 293 23.03 -0.73 2.75
C SER A 293 23.18 -1.23 1.31
N ILE A 294 23.48 -0.36 0.36
CA ILE A 294 23.69 -0.68 -1.06
C ILE A 294 24.64 -1.89 -1.27
N PRO A 295 25.81 -1.97 -0.60
CA PRO A 295 26.72 -3.09 -0.82
C PRO A 295 26.10 -4.45 -0.45
N LEU A 296 25.27 -4.50 0.60
CA LEU A 296 24.60 -5.72 1.02
C LEU A 296 23.53 -6.14 -0.01
N ALA A 297 22.71 -5.21 -0.46
CA ALA A 297 21.65 -5.49 -1.41
C ALA A 297 22.19 -5.81 -2.82
N ARG A 298 23.26 -5.16 -3.27
CA ARG A 298 23.95 -5.50 -4.52
C ARG A 298 24.53 -6.92 -4.46
N ARG A 299 25.08 -7.33 -3.30
CA ARG A 299 25.55 -8.70 -3.11
C ARG A 299 24.38 -9.69 -3.25
N ALA A 300 23.21 -9.41 -2.70
CA ALA A 300 22.02 -10.25 -2.87
C ALA A 300 21.60 -10.35 -4.34
N ALA A 301 21.58 -9.24 -5.08
CA ALA A 301 21.28 -9.21 -6.51
C ALA A 301 22.28 -10.04 -7.33
N LEU A 302 23.59 -9.92 -7.04
CA LEU A 302 24.64 -10.72 -7.70
C LEU A 302 24.51 -12.21 -7.39
N LEU A 303 24.11 -12.57 -6.16
CA LEU A 303 23.86 -13.97 -5.80
C LEU A 303 22.65 -14.54 -6.54
N GLN A 304 21.57 -13.74 -6.70
CA GLN A 304 20.44 -14.15 -7.53
C GLN A 304 20.85 -14.31 -9.01
N ALA A 305 21.64 -13.39 -9.55
CA ALA A 305 22.17 -13.52 -10.90
C ALA A 305 23.01 -14.77 -11.06
N LYS A 306 23.94 -15.04 -10.10
CA LYS A 306 24.79 -16.23 -10.08
C LYS A 306 24.00 -17.54 -10.07
N ALA A 307 22.89 -17.58 -9.32
CA ALA A 307 22.02 -18.77 -9.29
C ALA A 307 21.36 -19.07 -10.65
N TYR A 308 21.23 -18.06 -11.51
CA TYR A 308 20.84 -18.21 -12.92
C TYR A 308 22.05 -18.38 -13.88
N GLY A 309 23.27 -18.58 -13.36
CA GLY A 309 24.48 -18.69 -14.17
C GLY A 309 24.90 -17.39 -14.86
N LYS A 310 24.52 -16.23 -14.32
CA LYS A 310 24.81 -14.90 -14.86
C LYS A 310 25.81 -14.15 -13.99
N ASP A 311 26.61 -13.28 -14.61
CA ASP A 311 27.58 -12.43 -13.91
C ASP A 311 26.88 -11.18 -13.27
N ARG A 312 25.74 -10.74 -13.81
CA ARG A 312 25.05 -9.54 -13.39
C ARG A 312 23.53 -9.72 -13.39
N TYR A 313 22.88 -8.95 -12.53
CA TYR A 313 21.43 -8.89 -12.41
C TYR A 313 20.82 -8.08 -13.56
N GLY A 314 19.82 -8.64 -14.23
CA GLY A 314 19.09 -7.93 -15.28
C GLY A 314 17.89 -7.14 -14.72
N PRO A 315 17.49 -6.03 -15.34
CA PRO A 315 16.27 -5.34 -14.94
C PRO A 315 15.01 -6.22 -15.04
N TRP A 316 15.04 -7.29 -15.84
CA TRP A 316 13.99 -8.31 -15.96
C TRP A 316 14.01 -9.37 -14.85
N ASP A 317 15.01 -9.37 -13.98
CA ASP A 317 15.12 -10.36 -12.89
C ASP A 317 14.36 -9.99 -11.61
N GLN A 318 13.85 -8.76 -11.52
CA GLN A 318 13.19 -8.25 -10.31
C GLN A 318 12.01 -9.10 -9.81
N ARG A 319 11.43 -9.90 -10.67
CA ARG A 319 10.28 -10.79 -10.38
C ARG A 319 10.57 -12.23 -10.76
N SER A 320 11.84 -12.59 -10.97
CA SER A 320 12.23 -13.95 -11.32
C SER A 320 11.93 -14.90 -10.17
N PRO A 321 11.31 -16.07 -10.42
CA PRO A 321 11.19 -17.11 -9.41
C PRO A 321 12.56 -17.72 -9.07
N ALA A 322 12.64 -18.51 -8.02
CA ALA A 322 13.84 -19.30 -7.75
C ALA A 322 14.11 -20.25 -8.94
N PRO A 323 15.37 -20.37 -9.41
CA PRO A 323 15.69 -21.37 -10.41
C PRO A 323 15.47 -22.78 -9.85
N SER A 324 15.03 -23.71 -10.72
CA SER A 324 14.81 -25.10 -10.31
C SER A 324 16.12 -25.76 -9.91
N THR A 325 16.16 -26.31 -8.72
CA THR A 325 17.33 -27.01 -8.15
C THR A 325 17.23 -28.55 -8.27
N GLY A 326 16.24 -29.02 -9.07
CA GLY A 326 16.04 -30.46 -9.31
C GLY A 326 15.35 -31.23 -8.18
N GLY A 327 14.96 -30.56 -7.11
CA GLY A 327 14.10 -31.11 -6.07
C GLY A 327 12.61 -31.13 -6.49
N GLU A 328 11.84 -32.07 -5.96
CA GLU A 328 10.38 -31.99 -6.09
C GLU A 328 9.88 -30.81 -5.23
N ASP A 329 9.25 -29.82 -5.85
CA ASP A 329 8.50 -28.79 -5.15
C ASP A 329 7.30 -29.46 -4.44
N ARG A 330 7.42 -29.63 -3.13
CA ARG A 330 6.29 -30.13 -2.33
C ARG A 330 5.21 -29.06 -2.31
N SER A 331 4.07 -29.38 -2.89
CA SER A 331 2.87 -28.55 -2.72
C SER A 331 2.39 -28.64 -1.26
N ILE A 332 2.18 -27.48 -0.63
CA ILE A 332 1.65 -27.36 0.74
C ILE A 332 0.13 -27.27 0.66
N PRO A 333 -0.64 -28.22 1.22
CA PRO A 333 -2.08 -28.13 1.27
C PRO A 333 -2.55 -26.89 2.03
N TYR A 334 -3.68 -26.30 1.63
CA TYR A 334 -4.21 -25.07 2.23
C TYR A 334 -4.41 -25.17 3.75
N THR A 335 -4.92 -26.31 4.22
CA THR A 335 -5.10 -26.56 5.67
C THR A 335 -3.75 -26.62 6.41
N GLU A 336 -2.73 -27.26 5.82
CA GLU A 336 -1.40 -27.31 6.38
C GLU A 336 -0.75 -25.91 6.43
N ALA A 337 -1.00 -25.07 5.40
CA ALA A 337 -0.55 -23.69 5.39
C ALA A 337 -1.16 -22.86 6.52
N LEU A 338 -2.47 -23.00 6.76
CA LEU A 338 -3.14 -22.33 7.87
C LEU A 338 -2.62 -22.77 9.23
N GLU A 339 -2.41 -24.09 9.44
CA GLU A 339 -1.83 -24.63 10.65
C GLU A 339 -0.38 -24.12 10.87
N LEU A 340 0.41 -24.05 9.81
CA LEU A 340 1.76 -23.52 9.85
C LEU A 340 1.76 -22.05 10.27
N ILE A 341 0.91 -21.23 9.64
CA ILE A 341 0.79 -19.79 9.95
C ILE A 341 0.27 -19.60 11.38
N ALA A 342 -0.77 -20.35 11.81
CA ALA A 342 -1.29 -20.28 13.17
C ALA A 342 -0.22 -20.62 14.22
N ASN A 343 0.55 -21.69 13.99
CA ASN A 343 1.65 -22.08 14.87
C ASN A 343 2.78 -21.02 14.90
N ALA A 344 3.14 -20.48 13.73
CA ALA A 344 4.16 -19.43 13.64
C ALA A 344 3.71 -18.17 14.39
N TYR A 345 2.46 -17.75 14.20
CA TYR A 345 1.87 -16.62 14.90
C TYR A 345 1.76 -16.86 16.41
N SER A 346 1.37 -18.07 16.83
CA SER A 346 1.34 -18.46 18.25
C SER A 346 2.72 -18.44 18.92
N SER A 347 3.81 -18.53 18.16
CA SER A 347 5.18 -18.37 18.69
C SER A 347 5.47 -16.95 19.18
N VAL A 348 4.67 -15.98 18.77
CA VAL A 348 4.71 -14.60 19.27
C VAL A 348 3.76 -14.44 20.45
N ASP A 349 2.50 -14.80 20.25
CA ASP A 349 1.47 -14.85 21.28
C ASP A 349 0.32 -15.77 20.84
N PRO A 350 -0.27 -16.57 21.73
CA PRO A 350 -1.40 -17.44 21.42
C PRO A 350 -2.58 -16.72 20.75
N THR A 351 -2.83 -15.46 21.11
CA THR A 351 -3.92 -14.64 20.54
C THR A 351 -3.79 -14.48 19.02
N MET A 352 -2.54 -14.39 18.52
CA MET A 352 -2.31 -14.27 17.08
C MET A 352 -2.64 -15.56 16.33
N GLY A 353 -2.30 -16.72 16.90
CA GLY A 353 -2.64 -18.02 16.31
C GLY A 353 -4.14 -18.30 16.35
N GLU A 354 -4.79 -18.06 17.50
CA GLU A 354 -6.24 -18.17 17.67
C GLU A 354 -7.02 -17.29 16.66
N PHE A 355 -6.46 -16.12 16.33
CA PHE A 355 -7.03 -15.27 15.28
C PHE A 355 -7.01 -15.94 13.91
N VAL A 356 -5.91 -16.59 13.52
CA VAL A 356 -5.81 -17.32 12.24
C VAL A 356 -6.81 -18.47 12.18
N GLU A 357 -6.91 -19.24 13.26
CA GLU A 357 -7.87 -20.35 13.41
C GLU A 357 -9.32 -19.83 13.28
N MET A 358 -9.65 -18.72 13.94
CA MET A 358 -10.97 -18.07 13.85
C MET A 358 -11.28 -17.62 12.40
N MET A 359 -10.32 -17.02 11.69
CA MET A 359 -10.48 -16.61 10.30
C MET A 359 -10.81 -17.81 9.39
N ALA A 360 -10.13 -18.94 9.62
CA ALA A 360 -10.35 -20.18 8.88
C ALA A 360 -11.72 -20.81 9.21
N GLU A 361 -12.08 -20.94 10.49
CA GLU A 361 -13.36 -21.51 10.95
C GLU A 361 -14.56 -20.72 10.42
N ARG A 362 -14.45 -19.38 10.41
CA ARG A 362 -15.50 -18.48 9.92
C ARG A 362 -15.52 -18.38 8.40
N LYS A 363 -14.60 -19.04 7.70
CA LYS A 363 -14.44 -18.94 6.24
C LYS A 363 -14.31 -17.47 5.77
N TRP A 364 -13.48 -16.72 6.43
CA TRP A 364 -13.21 -15.32 6.09
C TRP A 364 -12.04 -15.15 5.10
N ILE A 365 -11.55 -16.26 4.55
CA ILE A 365 -10.44 -16.32 3.61
C ILE A 365 -10.91 -16.95 2.31
N GLU A 366 -10.81 -16.22 1.19
CA GLU A 366 -11.01 -16.69 -0.16
C GLU A 366 -9.69 -17.22 -0.72
N GLY A 367 -9.60 -18.52 -0.97
CA GLY A 367 -8.38 -19.14 -1.49
C GLY A 367 -8.58 -19.98 -2.76
N THR A 368 -9.78 -19.97 -3.36
CA THR A 368 -10.09 -20.82 -4.53
C THR A 368 -9.29 -20.42 -5.77
N VAL A 369 -9.21 -21.32 -6.74
CA VAL A 369 -8.64 -21.08 -8.07
C VAL A 369 -9.80 -21.01 -9.07
N GLY A 370 -9.84 -19.98 -9.91
CA GLY A 370 -10.92 -19.83 -10.89
C GLY A 370 -10.55 -18.92 -12.07
N PRO A 371 -11.18 -19.12 -13.25
CA PRO A 371 -10.80 -18.42 -14.49
C PRO A 371 -11.22 -16.94 -14.54
N ARG A 372 -12.11 -16.51 -13.63
CA ARG A 372 -12.67 -15.14 -13.60
C ARG A 372 -12.28 -14.37 -12.36
N LYS A 373 -11.36 -14.93 -11.58
CA LYS A 373 -10.85 -14.29 -10.37
C LYS A 373 -9.90 -13.14 -10.72
N ARG A 374 -9.98 -12.08 -9.93
CA ARG A 374 -9.01 -10.98 -9.97
C ARG A 374 -7.61 -11.51 -9.59
N PRO A 375 -6.57 -11.17 -10.33
CA PRO A 375 -5.21 -11.54 -9.93
C PRO A 375 -4.75 -10.78 -8.69
N GLY A 376 -3.86 -11.40 -7.90
CA GLY A 376 -3.28 -10.83 -6.69
C GLY A 376 -3.97 -11.31 -5.41
N ALA A 377 -3.59 -10.70 -4.29
CA ALA A 377 -4.14 -10.91 -2.97
C ALA A 377 -4.40 -9.57 -2.30
N TYR A 378 -5.31 -9.52 -1.33
CA TYR A 378 -5.58 -8.34 -0.51
C TYR A 378 -6.35 -8.69 0.75
N CYS A 379 -6.22 -7.83 1.76
CA CYS A 379 -7.10 -7.79 2.91
C CYS A 379 -8.07 -6.61 2.78
N THR A 380 -9.35 -6.84 3.06
CA THR A 380 -10.39 -5.82 3.17
C THR A 380 -11.19 -5.99 4.44
N GLY A 381 -12.08 -5.05 4.75
CA GLY A 381 -12.93 -5.12 5.93
C GLY A 381 -14.35 -4.65 5.65
N PHE A 382 -15.27 -5.14 6.47
CA PHE A 382 -16.65 -4.71 6.49
C PHE A 382 -16.86 -3.67 7.60
N PRO A 383 -17.12 -2.40 7.28
CA PRO A 383 -17.20 -1.33 8.28
C PRO A 383 -18.29 -1.54 9.33
N LYS A 384 -19.42 -2.15 8.97
CA LYS A 384 -20.58 -2.37 9.85
C LYS A 384 -20.32 -3.46 10.89
N SER A 385 -19.81 -4.60 10.45
CA SER A 385 -19.45 -5.72 11.33
C SER A 385 -18.07 -5.60 11.95
N ARG A 386 -17.22 -4.70 11.39
CA ARG A 386 -15.81 -4.50 11.76
C ARG A 386 -14.97 -5.78 11.66
N THR A 387 -15.29 -6.60 10.67
CA THR A 387 -14.64 -7.89 10.43
C THR A 387 -13.79 -7.87 9.17
N PRO A 388 -12.57 -8.41 9.20
CA PRO A 388 -11.70 -8.47 8.02
C PRO A 388 -12.10 -9.63 7.09
N ARG A 389 -11.65 -9.53 5.84
CA ARG A 389 -11.67 -10.62 4.84
C ARG A 389 -10.35 -10.63 4.09
N VAL A 390 -9.85 -11.83 3.84
CA VAL A 390 -8.64 -12.06 3.06
C VAL A 390 -9.04 -12.69 1.73
N TYR A 391 -8.49 -12.16 0.66
CA TYR A 391 -8.65 -12.66 -0.70
C TYR A 391 -7.30 -13.03 -1.29
N MET A 392 -7.22 -14.22 -1.89
CA MET A 392 -6.08 -14.66 -2.70
C MET A 392 -6.47 -15.80 -3.64
N THR A 393 -5.53 -16.19 -4.50
CA THR A 393 -5.57 -17.45 -5.22
C THR A 393 -4.48 -18.35 -4.65
N TYR A 394 -4.86 -19.46 -4.01
CA TYR A 394 -3.93 -20.37 -3.36
C TYR A 394 -3.71 -21.61 -4.23
N THR A 395 -2.49 -21.88 -4.64
CA THR A 395 -2.09 -22.99 -5.52
C THR A 395 -1.15 -24.01 -4.85
N GLY A 396 -0.72 -23.72 -3.61
CA GLY A 396 0.10 -24.60 -2.79
C GLY A 396 1.60 -24.33 -2.88
N GLY A 397 2.01 -23.23 -3.49
CA GLY A 397 3.43 -22.81 -3.50
C GLY A 397 3.86 -22.22 -2.14
N GLY A 398 5.14 -22.29 -1.83
CA GLY A 398 5.70 -21.65 -0.63
C GLY A 398 5.44 -20.13 -0.61
N SER A 399 5.48 -19.47 -1.77
CA SER A 399 5.12 -18.07 -1.94
C SER A 399 3.66 -17.78 -1.60
N ASP A 400 2.75 -18.73 -1.86
CA ASP A 400 1.34 -18.58 -1.49
C ASP A 400 1.15 -18.58 0.03
N VAL A 401 1.95 -19.38 0.75
CA VAL A 401 1.94 -19.41 2.23
C VAL A 401 2.41 -18.06 2.79
N ILE A 402 3.47 -17.49 2.22
CA ILE A 402 3.98 -16.17 2.62
C ILE A 402 2.95 -15.08 2.31
N THR A 403 2.32 -15.12 1.12
CA THR A 403 1.26 -14.18 0.74
C THR A 403 0.05 -14.31 1.70
N LEU A 404 -0.36 -15.53 2.04
CA LEU A 404 -1.43 -15.76 3.01
C LEU A 404 -1.09 -15.19 4.39
N ALA A 405 0.14 -15.36 4.85
CA ALA A 405 0.62 -14.77 6.09
C ALA A 405 0.62 -13.23 6.04
N HIS A 406 1.02 -12.65 4.91
CA HIS A 406 0.96 -11.20 4.68
C HIS A 406 -0.47 -10.66 4.87
N GLU A 407 -1.43 -11.23 4.14
CA GLU A 407 -2.83 -10.78 4.19
C GLU A 407 -3.47 -11.02 5.58
N LEU A 408 -3.11 -12.12 6.24
CA LEU A 408 -3.52 -12.37 7.62
C LEU A 408 -2.90 -11.39 8.61
N GLY A 409 -1.70 -10.87 8.34
CA GLY A 409 -1.10 -9.78 9.10
C GLY A 409 -1.93 -8.49 9.01
N HIS A 410 -2.35 -8.09 7.83
CA HIS A 410 -3.29 -6.97 7.64
C HIS A 410 -4.63 -7.21 8.35
N ALA A 411 -5.15 -8.43 8.23
CA ALA A 411 -6.39 -8.82 8.90
C ALA A 411 -6.27 -8.74 10.43
N PHE A 412 -5.16 -9.20 11.00
CA PHE A 412 -4.87 -9.09 12.43
C PHE A 412 -4.76 -7.64 12.89
N HIS A 413 -4.09 -6.77 12.13
CA HIS A 413 -4.03 -5.34 12.41
C HIS A 413 -5.43 -4.73 12.46
N SER A 414 -6.24 -4.97 11.42
CA SER A 414 -7.63 -4.50 11.37
C SER A 414 -8.48 -5.04 12.52
N TRP A 415 -8.29 -6.32 12.89
CA TRP A 415 -8.99 -6.97 14.00
C TRP A 415 -8.62 -6.38 15.36
N THR A 416 -7.34 -6.11 15.58
CA THR A 416 -6.86 -5.44 16.80
C THR A 416 -7.53 -4.08 17.00
N MET A 417 -7.73 -3.33 15.90
CA MET A 417 -8.35 -2.00 15.92
C MET A 417 -9.89 -2.01 15.88
N LYS A 418 -10.56 -3.18 15.86
CA LYS A 418 -12.01 -3.29 15.61
C LYS A 418 -12.90 -2.49 16.57
N ASP A 419 -12.48 -2.34 17.83
CA ASP A 419 -13.24 -1.67 18.88
C ASP A 419 -12.95 -0.15 18.97
N LEU A 420 -12.01 0.36 18.15
CA LEU A 420 -11.69 1.78 18.09
C LEU A 420 -12.74 2.56 17.29
N PRO A 421 -12.96 3.85 17.59
CA PRO A 421 -13.71 4.76 16.73
C PRO A 421 -13.12 4.81 15.32
N ASP A 422 -13.95 5.02 14.31
CA ASP A 422 -13.52 5.02 12.90
C ASP A 422 -12.41 6.03 12.61
N SER A 423 -12.46 7.20 13.25
CA SER A 423 -11.41 8.23 13.15
C SER A 423 -10.01 7.76 13.58
N GLN A 424 -9.92 6.70 14.40
CA GLN A 424 -8.67 6.15 14.93
C GLN A 424 -8.19 4.90 14.18
N ARG A 425 -8.95 4.42 13.20
CA ARG A 425 -8.64 3.19 12.44
C ARG A 425 -7.93 3.44 11.11
N SER A 426 -7.74 4.70 10.74
CA SER A 426 -7.03 5.09 9.52
C SER A 426 -5.59 5.48 9.84
N TYR A 427 -4.62 4.94 9.12
CA TYR A 427 -3.19 5.18 9.27
C TYR A 427 -2.51 5.45 7.93
N GLY A 428 -1.31 6.03 7.97
CA GLY A 428 -0.51 6.29 6.76
C GLY A 428 0.06 5.02 6.14
N MET A 429 0.34 5.06 4.84
CA MET A 429 0.90 3.92 4.10
C MET A 429 2.25 3.43 4.65
N SER A 430 3.04 4.31 5.29
CA SER A 430 4.29 3.92 5.98
C SER A 430 4.09 2.90 7.09
N LEU A 431 2.91 2.89 7.75
CA LEU A 431 2.57 1.95 8.81
C LEU A 431 1.68 0.79 8.34
N ALA A 432 1.19 0.83 7.10
CA ALA A 432 0.27 -0.17 6.58
C ALA A 432 0.87 -1.58 6.58
N GLU A 433 2.15 -1.69 6.23
CA GLU A 433 2.86 -2.97 6.11
C GLU A 433 3.47 -3.48 7.44
N THR A 434 3.20 -2.81 8.56
CA THR A 434 3.81 -3.17 9.85
C THR A 434 3.45 -4.58 10.29
N ALA A 435 2.18 -4.95 10.21
CA ALA A 435 1.71 -6.27 10.63
C ALA A 435 1.86 -7.33 9.55
N SER A 436 1.68 -6.97 8.27
CA SER A 436 1.78 -7.89 7.14
C SER A 436 3.21 -8.40 6.95
N THR A 437 4.20 -7.52 6.85
CA THR A 437 5.60 -7.90 6.71
C THR A 437 6.16 -8.58 7.99
N PHE A 438 5.64 -8.21 9.17
CA PHE A 438 5.95 -8.91 10.42
C PHE A 438 5.47 -10.37 10.35
N GLY A 439 4.22 -10.58 9.90
CA GLY A 439 3.65 -11.92 9.70
C GLY A 439 4.45 -12.76 8.69
N GLU A 440 4.83 -12.17 7.55
CA GLU A 440 5.71 -12.82 6.57
C GLU A 440 7.03 -13.28 7.20
N THR A 441 7.67 -12.40 7.98
CA THR A 441 8.98 -12.68 8.56
C THR A 441 8.92 -13.86 9.52
N ILE A 442 7.89 -13.92 10.38
CA ILE A 442 7.70 -15.03 11.32
C ILE A 442 7.45 -16.35 10.59
N VAL A 443 6.58 -16.33 9.58
CA VAL A 443 6.22 -17.53 8.81
C VAL A 443 7.38 -17.99 7.95
N ARG A 444 8.16 -17.07 7.40
CA ARG A 444 9.39 -17.42 6.66
C ARG A 444 10.42 -18.11 7.55
N ASP A 445 10.64 -17.60 8.76
CA ASP A 445 11.56 -18.26 9.71
C ASP A 445 11.03 -19.65 10.09
N ALA A 446 9.73 -19.82 10.33
CA ALA A 446 9.12 -21.14 10.60
C ALA A 446 9.21 -22.10 9.39
N LEU A 447 9.10 -21.61 8.16
CA LEU A 447 9.31 -22.41 6.97
C LEU A 447 10.77 -22.85 6.82
N LEU A 448 11.73 -21.96 7.11
CA LEU A 448 13.18 -22.31 7.09
C LEU A 448 13.52 -23.37 8.13
N GLU A 449 12.95 -23.28 9.34
CA GLU A 449 13.15 -24.29 10.40
C GLU A 449 12.58 -25.67 10.02
N ARG A 450 11.55 -25.71 9.18
CA ARG A 450 10.90 -26.95 8.70
C ARG A 450 11.44 -27.46 7.38
N ALA A 451 12.31 -26.71 6.72
CA ALA A 451 12.87 -27.12 5.44
C ALA A 451 13.70 -28.41 5.62
N GLU A 452 13.34 -29.46 4.87
CA GLU A 452 13.96 -30.77 4.95
C GLU A 452 15.09 -30.95 3.93
N THR A 453 15.12 -30.06 2.92
CA THR A 453 16.09 -30.14 1.83
C THR A 453 16.72 -28.78 1.52
N PRO A 454 17.96 -28.72 1.04
CA PRO A 454 18.59 -27.48 0.60
C PRO A 454 17.80 -26.75 -0.50
N SER A 455 17.05 -27.49 -1.33
CA SER A 455 16.17 -26.91 -2.36
C SER A 455 15.03 -26.09 -1.76
N GLN A 456 14.40 -26.59 -0.69
CA GLN A 456 13.34 -25.85 0.02
C GLN A 456 13.91 -24.61 0.72
N GLU A 457 15.04 -24.74 1.43
CA GLU A 457 15.72 -23.59 2.03
C GLU A 457 16.06 -22.53 0.99
N PHE A 458 16.57 -22.96 -0.17
CA PHE A 458 16.92 -22.07 -1.27
C PHE A 458 15.73 -21.29 -1.80
N ALA A 459 14.59 -21.93 -2.03
CA ALA A 459 13.39 -21.27 -2.54
C ALA A 459 12.86 -20.20 -1.55
N ILE A 460 12.85 -20.52 -0.24
CA ILE A 460 12.42 -19.58 0.81
C ILE A 460 13.40 -18.38 0.90
N ALA A 461 14.70 -18.66 0.90
CA ALA A 461 15.74 -17.63 0.96
C ALA A 461 15.76 -16.74 -0.31
N TRP A 462 15.39 -17.29 -1.47
CA TRP A 462 15.26 -16.54 -2.73
C TRP A 462 14.28 -15.40 -2.62
N GLU A 463 13.08 -15.65 -2.11
CA GLU A 463 12.03 -14.63 -1.92
C GLU A 463 12.50 -13.52 -0.98
N GLU A 464 13.22 -13.87 0.07
CA GLU A 464 13.77 -12.88 0.99
C GLU A 464 14.83 -11.99 0.33
N MET A 465 15.70 -12.58 -0.50
CA MET A 465 16.69 -11.80 -1.26
C MET A 465 16.02 -10.91 -2.30
N GLY A 466 14.95 -11.38 -2.94
CA GLY A 466 14.10 -10.57 -3.84
C GLY A 466 13.50 -9.37 -3.13
N ALA A 467 12.98 -9.55 -1.91
CA ALA A 467 12.48 -8.46 -1.08
C ALA A 467 13.59 -7.46 -0.72
N LEU A 468 14.75 -7.92 -0.26
CA LEU A 468 15.91 -7.08 0.04
C LEU A 468 16.31 -6.22 -1.17
N VAL A 469 16.47 -6.83 -2.35
CA VAL A 469 16.81 -6.14 -3.61
C VAL A 469 15.74 -5.12 -3.97
N SER A 470 14.47 -5.50 -3.87
CA SER A 470 13.34 -4.62 -4.19
C SER A 470 13.28 -3.40 -3.27
N PHE A 471 13.31 -3.60 -1.96
CA PHE A 471 13.10 -2.50 -1.01
C PHE A 471 14.34 -1.62 -0.80
N ILE A 472 15.56 -2.17 -0.90
CA ILE A 472 16.80 -1.41 -0.67
C ILE A 472 17.40 -0.85 -1.97
N LEU A 473 17.12 -1.43 -3.15
CA LEU A 473 17.63 -0.91 -4.41
C LEU A 473 16.52 -0.33 -5.29
N ASN A 474 15.45 -1.09 -5.60
CA ASN A 474 14.45 -0.65 -6.57
C ASN A 474 13.56 0.50 -6.07
N ILE A 475 13.08 0.42 -4.82
CA ILE A 475 12.25 1.50 -4.26
C ILE A 475 13.04 2.81 -4.16
N PRO A 476 14.27 2.84 -3.63
CA PRO A 476 15.07 4.06 -3.65
C PRO A 476 15.44 4.56 -5.05
N THR A 477 15.63 3.65 -6.04
CA THR A 477 15.79 4.07 -7.45
C THR A 477 14.59 4.89 -7.94
N ARG A 478 13.37 4.45 -7.61
CA ARG A 478 12.15 5.19 -7.96
C ARG A 478 12.09 6.55 -7.25
N PHE A 479 12.41 6.57 -5.95
CA PHE A 479 12.42 7.81 -5.18
C PHE A 479 13.46 8.81 -5.73
N GLU A 480 14.67 8.34 -6.02
CA GLU A 480 15.76 9.17 -6.57
C GLU A 480 15.36 9.79 -7.90
N PHE A 481 14.79 8.98 -8.81
CA PHE A 481 14.26 9.49 -10.08
C PHE A 481 13.19 10.56 -9.86
N GLU A 482 12.18 10.26 -9.03
CA GLU A 482 11.05 11.16 -8.81
C GLU A 482 11.52 12.48 -8.18
N LYS A 483 12.44 12.42 -7.20
CA LYS A 483 13.04 13.58 -6.57
C LYS A 483 13.79 14.45 -7.58
N ASN A 484 14.74 13.86 -8.32
CA ASN A 484 15.54 14.59 -9.29
C ASN A 484 14.67 15.16 -10.43
N PHE A 485 13.63 14.43 -10.84
CA PHE A 485 12.64 14.90 -11.78
C PHE A 485 11.89 16.14 -11.26
N TYR A 486 11.38 16.12 -10.02
CA TYR A 486 10.68 17.27 -9.44
C TYR A 486 11.61 18.47 -9.26
N GLU A 487 12.86 18.28 -8.86
CA GLU A 487 13.87 19.32 -8.74
C GLU A 487 14.11 20.00 -10.09
N ALA A 488 14.36 19.23 -11.16
CA ALA A 488 14.56 19.77 -12.50
C ALA A 488 13.27 20.40 -13.09
N ARG A 489 12.11 19.82 -12.80
CA ARG A 489 10.80 20.27 -13.30
C ARG A 489 10.37 21.63 -12.73
N GLN A 490 10.93 22.07 -11.59
CA GLN A 490 10.70 23.41 -11.07
C GLN A 490 11.09 24.49 -12.10
N GLU A 491 12.11 24.24 -12.90
CA GLU A 491 12.61 25.20 -13.88
C GLU A 491 11.81 25.14 -15.20
N ARG A 492 11.57 23.92 -15.71
CA ARG A 492 10.86 23.70 -17.00
C ARG A 492 10.38 22.25 -17.15
N PRO A 493 9.46 21.99 -18.08
CA PRO A 493 9.17 20.61 -18.51
C PRO A 493 10.42 19.91 -19.06
N LEU A 494 10.57 18.61 -18.76
CA LEU A 494 11.67 17.78 -19.24
C LEU A 494 11.28 17.04 -20.52
N LEU A 495 12.26 16.90 -21.41
CA LEU A 495 12.14 16.10 -22.63
C LEU A 495 12.20 14.59 -22.29
N PRO A 496 11.65 13.71 -23.14
CA PRO A 496 11.73 12.27 -22.94
C PRO A 496 13.13 11.73 -22.69
N ASP A 497 14.13 12.23 -23.43
CA ASP A 497 15.52 11.77 -23.28
C ASP A 497 16.15 12.23 -21.96
N GLU A 498 15.76 13.39 -21.44
CA GLU A 498 16.17 13.84 -20.10
C GLU A 498 15.55 12.96 -19.00
N LEU A 499 14.31 12.53 -19.17
CA LEU A 499 13.66 11.59 -18.23
C LEU A 499 14.32 10.22 -18.27
N LYS A 500 14.70 9.71 -19.45
CA LYS A 500 15.47 8.47 -19.59
C LYS A 500 16.84 8.57 -18.92
N GLU A 501 17.51 9.71 -19.07
CA GLU A 501 18.82 9.95 -18.45
C GLU A 501 18.71 9.96 -16.92
N LEU A 502 17.75 10.70 -16.35
CA LEU A 502 17.51 10.72 -14.90
C LEU A 502 17.19 9.33 -14.36
N MET A 503 16.39 8.53 -15.09
CA MET A 503 16.07 7.17 -14.69
C MET A 503 17.30 6.27 -14.75
N SER A 504 18.11 6.37 -15.82
CA SER A 504 19.36 5.59 -15.94
C SER A 504 20.33 5.92 -14.82
N GLN A 505 20.52 7.19 -14.49
CA GLN A 505 21.36 7.64 -13.39
C GLN A 505 20.88 7.09 -12.04
N ALA A 506 19.57 7.06 -11.81
CA ALA A 506 19.01 6.47 -10.60
C ALA A 506 19.30 4.96 -10.51
N TRP A 507 19.14 4.20 -11.60
CA TRP A 507 19.51 2.81 -11.67
C TRP A 507 21.00 2.58 -11.40
N GLU A 508 21.87 3.37 -12.04
CA GLU A 508 23.32 3.28 -11.85
C GLU A 508 23.75 3.60 -10.42
N LYS A 509 23.14 4.61 -9.79
CA LYS A 509 23.43 4.96 -8.39
C LYS A 509 23.12 3.78 -7.46
N TRP A 510 21.93 3.18 -7.58
CA TRP A 510 21.47 2.17 -6.62
C TRP A 510 21.99 0.77 -6.94
N TYR A 511 21.95 0.33 -8.19
CA TYR A 511 22.39 -1.01 -8.59
C TYR A 511 23.87 -1.08 -9.00
N GLY A 512 24.41 -0.04 -9.63
CA GLY A 512 25.82 0.06 -10.03
C GLY A 512 26.31 -1.15 -10.80
N GLU A 513 27.45 -1.66 -10.41
CA GLU A 513 28.12 -2.80 -11.05
C GLU A 513 27.36 -4.14 -10.96
N SER A 514 26.37 -4.25 -10.06
CA SER A 514 25.54 -5.45 -9.97
C SER A 514 24.55 -5.58 -11.14
N LEU A 515 24.30 -4.50 -11.87
CA LEU A 515 23.32 -4.44 -12.96
C LEU A 515 23.96 -4.74 -14.32
N SER A 516 23.27 -5.49 -15.17
CA SER A 516 23.69 -5.73 -16.56
C SER A 516 23.52 -4.49 -17.45
N GLU A 517 22.39 -3.83 -17.32
CA GLU A 517 22.01 -2.59 -18.01
C GLU A 517 20.91 -1.84 -17.24
N PRO A 518 20.83 -0.50 -17.29
CA PRO A 518 19.72 0.24 -16.70
C PRO A 518 18.42 0.04 -17.48
N ASP A 519 17.28 0.35 -16.84
CA ASP A 519 15.97 0.43 -17.50
C ASP A 519 15.57 1.92 -17.70
N PRO A 520 15.92 2.55 -18.81
CA PRO A 520 15.70 3.97 -19.04
C PRO A 520 14.22 4.33 -19.21
N LEU A 521 13.36 3.37 -19.53
CA LEU A 521 11.91 3.57 -19.68
C LEU A 521 11.10 3.10 -18.47
N PHE A 522 11.77 2.70 -17.40
CA PHE A 522 11.09 2.28 -16.17
C PHE A 522 10.11 3.33 -15.63
N TRP A 523 10.42 4.62 -15.76
CA TRP A 523 9.52 5.71 -15.39
C TRP A 523 8.21 5.71 -16.19
N ALA A 524 8.25 5.38 -17.48
CA ALA A 524 7.07 5.32 -18.33
C ALA A 524 6.20 4.09 -18.01
N ASN A 525 6.83 2.98 -17.58
CA ASN A 525 6.14 1.73 -17.26
C ASN A 525 5.55 1.71 -15.84
N LYS A 526 5.86 2.67 -14.96
CA LYS A 526 5.42 2.63 -13.56
C LYS A 526 4.27 3.57 -13.28
N LEU A 527 3.08 3.00 -13.09
CA LEU A 527 1.86 3.71 -12.69
C LEU A 527 2.09 4.68 -11.52
N HIS A 528 2.96 4.33 -10.57
CA HIS A 528 3.24 5.13 -9.38
C HIS A 528 3.56 6.60 -9.66
N PHE A 529 4.21 6.91 -10.77
CA PHE A 529 4.54 8.28 -11.15
C PHE A 529 3.36 9.05 -11.78
N PHE A 530 2.30 8.35 -12.19
CA PHE A 530 1.13 8.90 -12.87
C PHE A 530 -0.12 8.95 -11.99
N ILE A 531 -0.06 8.44 -10.74
CA ILE A 531 -1.16 8.55 -9.78
C ILE A 531 -1.40 10.03 -9.48
N SER A 532 -2.53 10.56 -9.90
CA SER A 532 -2.83 11.99 -9.77
C SER A 532 -3.16 12.42 -8.33
N GLY A 533 -3.66 11.52 -7.49
CA GLY A 533 -4.00 11.78 -6.09
C GLY A 533 -2.83 11.67 -5.11
N LEU A 534 -1.73 11.02 -5.49
CA LEU A 534 -0.58 10.73 -4.63
C LEU A 534 0.72 11.09 -5.35
N SER A 535 1.73 11.52 -4.61
CA SER A 535 3.11 11.70 -5.10
C SER A 535 4.07 10.97 -4.20
N PHE A 536 5.23 10.61 -4.71
CA PHE A 536 6.27 9.89 -3.97
C PHE A 536 5.74 8.60 -3.32
N TYR A 537 4.83 7.91 -4.01
CA TYR A 537 4.24 6.66 -3.56
C TYR A 537 5.23 5.48 -3.75
N ASN A 538 6.44 5.66 -3.22
CA ASN A 538 7.56 4.73 -3.27
C ASN A 538 8.18 4.57 -1.88
N PHE A 539 8.62 5.65 -1.22
CA PHE A 539 9.30 5.58 0.07
C PHE A 539 8.47 4.91 1.19
N PRO A 540 7.11 4.95 1.19
CA PRO A 540 6.35 4.23 2.21
C PRO A 540 6.62 2.73 2.24
N TYR A 541 6.94 2.14 1.09
CA TYR A 541 7.32 0.72 0.99
C TYR A 541 8.67 0.43 1.65
N LEU A 542 9.67 1.28 1.40
CA LEU A 542 10.99 1.18 2.06
C LEU A 542 10.84 1.33 3.57
N PHE A 543 10.10 2.37 3.99
CA PHE A 543 9.84 2.64 5.40
C PHE A 543 9.15 1.44 6.06
N GLY A 544 8.05 0.96 5.48
CA GLY A 544 7.25 -0.15 6.02
C GLY A 544 8.05 -1.44 6.15
N TYR A 545 8.86 -1.77 5.13
CA TYR A 545 9.74 -2.94 5.16
C TYR A 545 10.75 -2.86 6.31
N LEU A 546 11.51 -1.77 6.40
CA LEU A 546 12.51 -1.61 7.45
C LEU A 546 11.88 -1.46 8.83
N PHE A 547 10.78 -0.72 8.95
CA PHE A 547 10.09 -0.55 10.22
C PHE A 547 9.57 -1.89 10.76
N SER A 548 8.92 -2.69 9.93
CA SER A 548 8.41 -4.01 10.31
C SER A 548 9.52 -4.97 10.73
N LEU A 549 10.63 -5.02 9.97
CA LEU A 549 11.81 -5.80 10.37
C LEU A 549 12.42 -5.32 11.69
N GLY A 550 12.42 -4.00 11.92
CA GLY A 550 12.88 -3.42 13.18
C GLY A 550 11.98 -3.79 14.36
N VAL A 551 10.66 -3.79 14.16
CA VAL A 551 9.69 -4.32 15.14
C VAL A 551 9.98 -5.78 15.45
N TYR A 552 10.20 -6.61 14.41
CA TYR A 552 10.56 -8.01 14.59
C TYR A 552 11.87 -8.18 15.38
N ALA A 553 12.88 -7.35 15.11
CA ALA A 553 14.15 -7.35 15.85
C ALA A 553 13.97 -7.15 17.36
N LYS A 554 13.03 -6.28 17.74
CA LYS A 554 12.75 -5.97 19.16
C LYS A 554 12.14 -7.15 19.92
N ARG A 555 11.58 -8.16 19.22
CA ARG A 555 10.99 -9.35 19.86
C ARG A 555 11.94 -10.01 20.85
N LEU A 556 13.19 -10.21 20.45
CA LEU A 556 14.18 -10.87 21.32
C LEU A 556 14.60 -10.00 22.51
N SER A 557 14.65 -8.68 22.34
CA SER A 557 15.07 -7.76 23.40
C SER A 557 13.98 -7.50 24.44
N PHE A 558 12.70 -7.53 24.03
CA PHE A 558 11.57 -7.30 24.95
C PHE A 558 11.05 -8.60 25.61
N GLY A 559 11.34 -9.78 25.05
CA GLY A 559 10.87 -11.05 25.60
C GLY A 559 9.35 -11.05 25.83
N ASP A 560 8.89 -11.36 27.04
CA ASP A 560 7.45 -11.43 27.39
C ASP A 560 6.71 -10.08 27.29
N GLU A 561 7.43 -8.95 27.29
CA GLU A 561 6.84 -7.62 27.11
C GLU A 561 6.58 -7.30 25.63
N PHE A 562 7.07 -8.11 24.70
CA PHE A 562 6.98 -7.78 23.26
C PHE A 562 5.54 -7.71 22.78
N PHE A 563 4.73 -8.73 23.03
CA PHE A 563 3.37 -8.77 22.45
C PHE A 563 2.47 -7.65 22.96
N PRO A 564 2.40 -7.33 24.26
CA PRO A 564 1.64 -6.16 24.71
C PRO A 564 2.09 -4.83 24.07
N ARG A 565 3.39 -4.65 23.82
CA ARG A 565 3.92 -3.48 23.12
C ARG A 565 3.55 -3.47 21.64
N TYR A 566 3.63 -4.64 20.99
CA TYR A 566 3.27 -4.81 19.58
C TYR A 566 1.77 -4.59 19.36
N GLU A 567 0.91 -5.16 20.17
CA GLU A 567 -0.53 -4.92 20.13
C GLU A 567 -0.86 -3.44 20.36
N GLY A 568 -0.24 -2.82 21.36
CA GLY A 568 -0.36 -1.38 21.62
C GLY A 568 0.10 -0.53 20.44
N LEU A 569 1.19 -0.94 19.75
CA LEU A 569 1.68 -0.29 18.56
C LEU A 569 0.63 -0.34 17.43
N LEU A 570 0.06 -1.52 17.15
CA LEU A 570 -0.99 -1.67 16.14
C LEU A 570 -2.23 -0.83 16.46
N LEU A 571 -2.66 -0.81 17.72
CA LEU A 571 -3.77 0.02 18.18
C LEU A 571 -3.54 1.52 17.97
N ASP A 572 -2.29 1.97 18.05
CA ASP A 572 -1.94 3.39 18.01
C ASP A 572 -1.59 3.91 16.61
N THR A 573 -1.50 3.06 15.58
CA THR A 573 -1.14 3.45 14.21
C THR A 573 -2.03 4.56 13.63
N GLY A 574 -3.31 4.59 14.03
CA GLY A 574 -4.26 5.62 13.60
C GLY A 574 -4.28 6.88 14.47
N ARG A 575 -3.54 6.92 15.60
CA ARG A 575 -3.67 7.91 16.67
C ARG A 575 -2.46 8.80 16.90
N MET A 576 -1.35 8.57 16.20
CA MET A 576 -0.13 9.35 16.35
C MET A 576 0.77 9.28 15.12
N THR A 577 1.87 10.02 15.10
CA THR A 577 2.90 9.93 14.07
C THR A 577 3.71 8.64 14.22
N ALA A 578 4.43 8.25 13.17
CA ALA A 578 5.29 7.07 13.24
C ALA A 578 6.42 7.23 14.28
N GLU A 579 6.94 8.45 14.44
CA GLU A 579 7.95 8.77 15.44
C GLU A 579 7.42 8.60 16.86
N ASP A 580 6.23 9.16 17.15
CA ASP A 580 5.60 9.06 18.47
C ASP A 580 5.26 7.59 18.78
N LEU A 581 4.81 6.84 17.76
CA LEU A 581 4.50 5.42 17.86
C LEU A 581 5.73 4.59 18.26
N ALA A 582 6.84 4.82 17.56
CA ALA A 582 8.08 4.12 17.82
C ALA A 582 8.70 4.50 19.17
N ALA A 583 8.66 5.77 19.55
CA ALA A 583 9.11 6.22 20.85
C ALA A 583 8.31 5.59 21.99
N LYS A 584 6.98 5.50 21.84
CA LYS A 584 6.07 4.96 22.87
C LYS A 584 6.19 3.45 23.05
N HIS A 585 6.25 2.69 21.95
CA HIS A 585 6.11 1.24 21.99
C HIS A 585 7.42 0.47 21.80
N LEU A 586 8.42 1.10 21.14
CA LEU A 586 9.70 0.46 20.84
C LEU A 586 10.90 1.07 21.58
N ASP A 587 10.69 2.17 22.30
CA ASP A 587 11.74 2.93 22.99
C ASP A 587 12.83 3.42 22.00
N VAL A 588 12.46 3.82 20.77
CA VAL A 588 13.40 4.26 19.72
C VAL A 588 13.02 5.60 19.12
N ASP A 589 14.02 6.33 18.66
CA ASP A 589 13.91 7.59 17.91
C ASP A 589 14.14 7.33 16.41
N LEU A 590 13.08 7.40 15.59
CA LEU A 590 13.14 7.16 14.15
C LEU A 590 13.92 8.22 13.37
N THR A 591 14.16 9.38 13.97
CA THR A 591 14.99 10.44 13.36
C THR A 591 16.49 10.16 13.48
N ARG A 592 16.86 9.06 14.15
CA ARG A 592 18.24 8.60 14.32
C ARG A 592 18.51 7.32 13.55
N PRO A 593 19.73 7.11 13.05
CA PRO A 593 20.05 5.96 12.21
C PRO A 593 20.15 4.64 12.98
N ASP A 594 20.24 4.66 14.32
CA ASP A 594 20.57 3.48 15.13
C ASP A 594 19.56 2.33 14.90
N PHE A 595 18.24 2.63 15.04
CA PHE A 595 17.17 1.65 14.82
C PHE A 595 17.22 1.03 13.41
N TRP A 596 17.39 1.88 12.40
CA TRP A 596 17.41 1.45 11.00
C TRP A 596 18.65 0.61 10.67
N ARG A 597 19.83 0.97 11.21
CA ARG A 597 21.07 0.21 11.06
C ARG A 597 21.00 -1.13 11.77
N GLU A 598 20.43 -1.20 12.98
CA GLU A 598 20.18 -2.47 13.69
C GLU A 598 19.28 -3.38 12.86
N THR A 599 18.23 -2.83 12.27
CA THR A 599 17.30 -3.55 11.37
C THR A 599 18.03 -4.14 10.17
N VAL A 600 18.82 -3.36 9.45
CA VAL A 600 19.57 -3.83 8.28
C VAL A 600 20.63 -4.87 8.67
N ALA A 601 21.24 -4.73 9.84
CA ALA A 601 22.25 -5.67 10.33
C ALA A 601 21.71 -7.13 10.43
N MET A 602 20.41 -7.30 10.67
CA MET A 602 19.76 -8.63 10.70
C MET A 602 19.75 -9.33 9.35
N LEU A 603 19.79 -8.57 8.25
CA LEU A 603 19.75 -9.12 6.90
C LEU A 603 21.12 -9.72 6.49
N LYS A 604 22.22 -9.29 7.12
CA LYS A 604 23.56 -9.76 6.78
C LYS A 604 23.77 -11.28 6.98
N PRO A 605 23.39 -11.90 8.09
CA PRO A 605 23.42 -13.36 8.24
C PRO A 605 22.58 -14.08 7.19
N ARG A 606 21.42 -13.53 6.80
CA ARG A 606 20.51 -14.10 5.80
C ARG A 606 21.14 -14.10 4.40
N VAL A 607 21.77 -12.99 4.00
CA VAL A 607 22.56 -12.94 2.74
C VAL A 607 23.73 -13.93 2.77
N ASN A 608 24.43 -14.09 3.90
CA ASN A 608 25.52 -15.07 4.04
C ASN A 608 25.00 -16.51 3.94
N HIS A 609 23.82 -16.79 4.48
CA HIS A 609 23.18 -18.10 4.34
C HIS A 609 22.81 -18.38 2.88
N PHE A 610 22.16 -17.42 2.22
CA PHE A 610 21.80 -17.53 0.81
C PHE A 610 23.03 -17.75 -0.09
N GLU A 611 24.17 -17.09 0.19
CA GLU A 611 25.40 -17.33 -0.57
C GLU A 611 25.88 -18.78 -0.47
N LYS A 612 25.77 -19.41 0.69
CA LYS A 612 26.08 -20.84 0.85
C LYS A 612 25.17 -21.69 -0.02
N LEU A 613 23.86 -21.46 0.07
CA LEU A 613 22.85 -22.18 -0.71
C LEU A 613 23.12 -22.05 -2.23
N VAL A 614 23.44 -20.84 -2.72
CA VAL A 614 23.79 -20.62 -4.13
C VAL A 614 25.02 -21.40 -4.53
N ASN A 615 26.04 -21.47 -3.68
CA ASN A 615 27.27 -22.23 -3.97
C ASN A 615 27.01 -23.75 -4.00
N ASP A 616 26.15 -24.26 -3.13
CA ASP A 616 25.79 -25.67 -3.04
C ASP A 616 24.93 -26.13 -4.23
N VAL A 617 24.08 -25.23 -4.77
CA VAL A 617 23.21 -25.49 -5.94
C VAL A 617 23.97 -25.32 -7.27
N SER A 618 25.04 -24.50 -7.31
CA SER A 618 25.78 -24.17 -8.55
C SER A 618 26.83 -25.26 -8.93
N VAL A 619 26.87 -26.37 -8.23
CA VAL A 619 27.71 -27.54 -8.52
C VAL A 619 26.86 -28.63 -9.12
#